data_b67a083bcf5918a3c7be5bdc02dd7df5
#
_entry.id   b67a083bcf5918a3c7be5bdc02dd7df5
#
_cell.length_a   1.000
_cell.length_b   1.000
_cell.length_c   1.000
_cell.angle_alpha   90.00
_cell.angle_beta   90.00
_cell.angle_gamma   90.00
#
_symmetry.space_group_name_H-M   'P 1'
#
loop_
_entity.id
_entity.type
_entity.pdbx_description
1 polymer ?
#
loop_
_entity_poly.entity_id
_entity_poly.type
_entity_poly.pdbx_seq_one_letter_code
_entity_poly.pdbx_strand_id
1 'polypeptide(L)'
;LIEVQKNSYKELTENKKDIEAYLVKGFDRVFKSIFPIEDLNDKASLEYVSYRLEKPKFDVDECIARGLTYSAALKCTLRLVVFDINQEDNTKDILSAKEQEVYMGEVPMMTNSGTFITNGVQRVVVNQMHRSPGVFFDHDKGKSHASGKLLFNCRVIPNRGSWLDFEFDVKDLLYLSLIHI
;
A
#
# COMPACT_ATOMS: atom_id res chain seq x y z
N LEU A 1 -18.05 7.25 -15.92
CA LEU A 1 -17.83 6.01 -15.15
C LEU A 1 -16.33 5.64 -15.04
N ILE A 2 -15.53 5.85 -16.10
CA ILE A 2 -14.08 5.52 -16.12
C ILE A 2 -13.20 6.61 -15.46
N GLU A 3 -13.73 7.78 -15.19
CA GLU A 3 -12.97 8.90 -14.60
C GLU A 3 -12.46 8.58 -13.19
N VAL A 4 -13.20 7.80 -12.42
CA VAL A 4 -12.79 7.37 -11.07
C VAL A 4 -11.49 6.56 -11.13
N GLN A 5 -11.40 5.59 -12.06
CA GLN A 5 -10.22 4.77 -12.26
C GLN A 5 -9.04 5.62 -12.77
N LYS A 6 -9.29 6.51 -13.73
CA LYS A 6 -8.25 7.41 -14.28
C LYS A 6 -7.69 8.35 -13.21
N ASN A 7 -8.56 8.97 -12.44
CA ASN A 7 -8.14 9.87 -11.36
C ASN A 7 -7.36 9.14 -10.27
N SER A 8 -7.83 7.95 -9.87
CA SER A 8 -7.14 7.11 -8.89
C SER A 8 -5.75 6.69 -9.38
N TYR A 9 -5.63 6.29 -10.64
CA TYR A 9 -4.34 5.95 -11.24
C TYR A 9 -3.40 7.16 -11.35
N LYS A 10 -3.94 8.32 -11.72
CA LYS A 10 -3.20 9.56 -11.79
C LYS A 10 -2.68 9.97 -10.41
N GLU A 11 -3.51 9.89 -9.36
CA GLU A 11 -3.07 10.14 -7.98
C GLU A 11 -1.97 9.18 -7.51
N LEU A 12 -1.97 7.92 -7.98
CA LEU A 12 -0.94 6.94 -7.67
C LEU A 12 0.41 7.30 -8.30
N THR A 13 0.38 7.73 -9.56
CA THR A 13 1.59 7.89 -10.41
C THR A 13 2.15 9.30 -10.46
N GLU A 14 1.35 10.33 -10.11
CA GLU A 14 1.83 11.72 -10.11
C GLU A 14 2.81 11.98 -8.96
N ASN A 15 4.02 12.37 -9.35
CA ASN A 15 5.02 12.87 -8.40
C ASN A 15 4.86 14.41 -8.28
N LYS A 16 4.19 14.84 -7.21
CA LYS A 16 4.05 16.28 -6.91
C LYS A 16 5.11 16.68 -5.89
N LYS A 17 6.15 17.36 -6.37
CA LYS A 17 7.31 17.75 -5.56
C LYS A 17 7.04 18.83 -4.49
N ASP A 18 5.93 19.58 -4.59
CA ASP A 18 5.71 20.81 -3.81
C ASP A 18 4.51 20.72 -2.83
N ILE A 19 4.26 19.57 -2.24
CA ILE A 19 3.11 19.41 -1.35
C ILE A 19 3.58 19.14 0.08
N GLU A 20 2.92 19.80 1.05
CA GLU A 20 3.12 19.56 2.48
C GLU A 20 3.03 18.06 2.84
N ALA A 21 3.85 17.62 3.77
CA ALA A 21 4.08 16.18 4.05
C ALA A 21 2.81 15.35 4.29
N TYR A 22 1.71 15.97 4.80
CA TYR A 22 0.44 15.28 5.04
C TYR A 22 -0.42 15.07 3.78
N LEU A 23 -0.09 15.75 2.66
CA LEU A 23 -0.81 15.63 1.38
C LEU A 23 -0.11 14.69 0.40
N VAL A 24 1.02 14.09 0.79
CA VAL A 24 1.76 13.14 -0.06
C VAL A 24 0.88 11.93 -0.37
N LYS A 25 0.71 11.65 -1.65
CA LYS A 25 -0.12 10.55 -2.17
C LYS A 25 0.69 9.62 -3.08
N GLY A 26 0.11 8.47 -3.40
CA GLY A 26 0.67 7.53 -4.35
C GLY A 26 1.95 6.85 -3.90
N PHE A 27 2.87 6.64 -4.82
CA PHE A 27 4.13 5.95 -4.55
C PHE A 27 5.00 6.66 -3.53
N ASP A 28 5.05 8.00 -3.55
CA ASP A 28 5.81 8.77 -2.56
C ASP A 28 5.36 8.47 -1.13
N ARG A 29 4.04 8.37 -0.89
CA ARG A 29 3.51 8.04 0.42
C ARG A 29 3.95 6.65 0.89
N VAL A 30 3.92 5.69 -0.03
CA VAL A 30 4.32 4.31 0.27
C VAL A 30 5.82 4.27 0.61
N PHE A 31 6.66 4.88 -0.21
CA PHE A 31 8.10 4.91 0.06
C PHE A 31 8.42 5.64 1.36
N LYS A 32 7.86 6.81 1.60
CA LYS A 32 8.07 7.57 2.84
C LYS A 32 7.54 6.86 4.10
N SER A 33 6.63 5.91 3.96
CA SER A 33 6.17 5.09 5.11
C SER A 33 7.10 3.93 5.44
N ILE A 34 7.95 3.52 4.50
CA ILE A 34 8.89 2.41 4.67
C ILE A 34 10.28 2.94 5.03
N PHE A 35 10.71 4.02 4.39
CA PHE A 35 11.99 4.65 4.61
C PHE A 35 11.89 5.78 5.65
N PRO A 36 12.94 6.04 6.44
CA PRO A 36 14.26 5.42 6.38
C PRO A 36 14.30 4.00 6.95
N ILE A 37 15.18 3.17 6.42
CA ILE A 37 15.51 1.85 6.98
C ILE A 37 16.85 2.01 7.71
N GLU A 38 16.83 1.79 9.02
CA GLU A 38 17.98 1.95 9.89
C GLU A 38 18.60 0.60 10.23
N ASP A 39 19.93 0.56 10.35
CA ASP A 39 20.66 -0.60 10.82
C ASP A 39 20.43 -0.81 12.33
N LEU A 40 20.47 -2.07 12.78
CA LEU A 40 20.32 -2.44 14.19
C LEU A 40 21.38 -1.81 15.11
N ASN A 41 22.55 -1.48 14.56
CA ASN A 41 23.64 -0.83 15.31
C ASN A 41 23.70 0.69 15.06
N ASP A 42 22.68 1.26 14.44
CA ASP A 42 22.61 2.70 14.10
C ASP A 42 23.79 3.24 13.26
N LYS A 43 24.55 2.35 12.61
CA LYS A 43 25.71 2.74 11.81
C LYS A 43 25.41 3.12 10.38
N ALA A 44 24.23 2.75 9.88
CA ALA A 44 23.81 3.07 8.53
C ALA A 44 22.31 3.36 8.48
N SER A 45 21.93 4.30 7.61
CA SER A 45 20.54 4.60 7.29
C SER A 45 20.36 4.64 5.78
N LEU A 46 19.34 3.95 5.29
CA LEU A 46 18.95 3.98 3.89
C LEU A 46 17.73 4.89 3.75
N GLU A 47 17.92 6.01 3.06
CA GLU A 47 16.91 7.06 2.89
C GLU A 47 16.32 7.02 1.48
N TYR A 48 15.03 7.35 1.38
CA TYR A 48 14.36 7.57 0.11
C TYR A 48 14.45 9.05 -0.29
N VAL A 49 14.91 9.30 -1.52
CA VAL A 49 15.03 10.66 -2.07
C VAL A 49 13.90 10.96 -3.04
N SER A 50 13.74 10.15 -4.07
CA SER A 50 12.71 10.35 -5.10
C SER A 50 12.47 9.07 -5.90
N TYR A 51 11.35 9.04 -6.66
CA TYR A 51 11.13 8.02 -7.66
C TYR A 51 10.89 8.64 -9.04
N ARG A 52 11.07 7.85 -10.08
CA ARG A 52 10.61 8.18 -11.41
C ARG A 52 10.08 6.94 -12.13
N LEU A 53 9.08 7.15 -12.97
CA LEU A 53 8.60 6.18 -13.95
C LEU A 53 9.25 6.50 -15.30
N GLU A 54 9.90 5.50 -15.89
CA GLU A 54 10.43 5.64 -17.24
C GLU A 54 9.31 5.56 -18.29
N LYS A 55 9.61 5.97 -19.49
CA LYS A 55 8.67 5.77 -20.59
C LYS A 55 8.56 4.27 -20.90
N PRO A 56 7.36 3.78 -21.25
CA PRO A 56 7.19 2.41 -21.71
C PRO A 56 8.11 2.10 -22.90
N LYS A 57 8.63 0.89 -22.92
CA LYS A 57 9.54 0.41 -23.98
C LYS A 57 8.84 0.22 -25.31
N PHE A 58 7.57 -0.20 -25.26
CA PHE A 58 6.76 -0.55 -26.42
C PHE A 58 5.45 0.22 -26.36
N ASP A 59 4.91 0.54 -27.52
CA ASP A 59 3.60 1.18 -27.64
C ASP A 59 2.47 0.18 -27.35
N VAL A 60 1.26 0.73 -27.17
CA VAL A 60 0.05 -0.03 -26.87
C VAL A 60 -0.23 -1.10 -27.91
N ASP A 61 -0.18 -0.72 -29.20
CA ASP A 61 -0.48 -1.63 -30.32
C ASP A 61 0.57 -2.73 -30.46
N GLU A 62 1.83 -2.41 -30.19
CA GLU A 62 2.92 -3.37 -30.21
C GLU A 62 2.81 -4.37 -29.05
N CYS A 63 2.41 -3.90 -27.86
CA CYS A 63 2.15 -4.78 -26.71
C CYS A 63 1.02 -5.78 -27.00
N ILE A 64 -0.05 -5.33 -27.64
CA ILE A 64 -1.17 -6.20 -28.04
C ILE A 64 -0.71 -7.22 -29.08
N ALA A 65 -0.01 -6.80 -30.13
CA ALA A 65 0.43 -7.66 -31.22
C ALA A 65 1.43 -8.73 -30.75
N ARG A 66 2.31 -8.39 -29.82
CA ARG A 66 3.37 -9.29 -29.29
C ARG A 66 2.97 -10.06 -28.05
N GLY A 67 1.79 -9.85 -27.48
CA GLY A 67 1.37 -10.47 -26.24
C GLY A 67 2.14 -9.97 -25.02
N LEU A 68 2.60 -8.71 -25.01
CA LEU A 68 3.37 -8.10 -23.94
C LEU A 68 2.47 -7.30 -22.97
N THR A 69 3.02 -6.98 -21.82
CA THR A 69 2.39 -6.07 -20.85
C THR A 69 2.86 -4.64 -21.11
N TYR A 70 1.92 -3.70 -21.20
CA TYR A 70 2.23 -2.28 -21.30
C TYR A 70 2.60 -1.75 -19.93
N SER A 71 3.91 -1.60 -19.66
CA SER A 71 4.48 -1.23 -18.37
C SER A 71 5.60 -0.20 -18.51
N ALA A 72 5.87 0.49 -17.41
CA ALA A 72 6.98 1.40 -17.25
C ALA A 72 7.89 0.95 -16.12
N ALA A 73 9.19 1.11 -16.28
CA ALA A 73 10.15 0.81 -15.24
C ALA A 73 10.06 1.86 -14.12
N LEU A 74 9.89 1.38 -12.89
CA LEU A 74 9.93 2.20 -11.67
C LEU A 74 11.36 2.19 -11.14
N LYS A 75 11.95 3.36 -11.03
CA LYS A 75 13.28 3.57 -10.44
C LYS A 75 13.18 4.50 -9.25
N CYS A 76 13.90 4.16 -8.19
CA CYS A 76 13.99 4.97 -6.98
C CYS A 76 15.41 5.44 -6.76
N THR A 77 15.59 6.69 -6.42
CA THR A 77 16.85 7.23 -5.94
C THR A 77 16.89 7.04 -4.44
N LEU A 78 17.82 6.23 -3.98
CA LEU A 78 18.05 5.94 -2.58
C LEU A 78 19.40 6.54 -2.15
N ARG A 79 19.45 7.02 -0.92
CA ARG A 79 20.66 7.54 -0.28
C ARG A 79 21.05 6.64 0.87
N LEU A 80 22.24 6.06 0.81
CA LEU A 80 22.86 5.35 1.92
C LEU A 80 23.73 6.33 2.70
N VAL A 81 23.41 6.54 3.96
CA VAL A 81 24.21 7.34 4.90
C VAL A 81 24.85 6.41 5.89
N VAL A 82 26.17 6.50 6.03
CA VAL A 82 26.96 5.73 7.00
C VAL A 82 27.40 6.70 8.08
N PHE A 83 27.19 6.32 9.35
CA PHE A 83 27.55 7.11 10.52
C PHE A 83 28.75 6.52 11.24
N ASP A 84 29.59 7.40 11.76
CA ASP A 84 30.56 7.08 12.81
C ASP A 84 29.96 7.47 14.15
N ILE A 85 29.96 6.55 15.10
CA ILE A 85 29.37 6.76 16.44
C ILE A 85 30.51 6.94 17.42
N ASN A 86 30.63 8.15 17.94
CA ASN A 86 31.58 8.42 19.01
C ASN A 86 31.02 7.84 20.33
N GLN A 87 31.74 6.88 20.90
CA GLN A 87 31.29 6.15 22.11
C GLN A 87 31.28 7.01 23.39
N GLU A 88 31.99 8.13 23.39
CA GLU A 88 32.07 9.00 24.55
C GLU A 88 30.88 9.97 24.67
N ASP A 89 30.41 10.52 23.54
CA ASP A 89 29.37 11.55 23.48
C ASP A 89 28.05 11.10 22.83
N ASN A 90 27.96 9.86 22.34
CA ASN A 90 26.82 9.35 21.55
C ASN A 90 26.46 10.25 20.34
N THR A 91 27.41 11.01 19.81
CA THR A 91 27.23 11.83 18.63
C THR A 91 27.37 10.97 17.36
N LYS A 92 26.46 11.18 16.41
CA LYS A 92 26.49 10.50 15.10
C LYS A 92 27.07 11.48 14.08
N ASP A 93 28.28 11.21 13.59
CA ASP A 93 28.88 11.96 12.50
C ASP A 93 28.72 11.22 11.17
N ILE A 94 28.42 11.96 10.11
CA ILE A 94 28.25 11.37 8.77
C ILE A 94 29.64 11.03 8.21
N LEU A 95 29.95 9.75 8.14
CA LEU A 95 31.20 9.27 7.54
C LEU A 95 31.15 9.32 6.00
N SER A 96 30.03 8.87 5.41
CA SER A 96 29.82 8.93 3.96
C SER A 96 28.35 8.95 3.61
N ALA A 97 27.99 9.60 2.50
CA ALA A 97 26.67 9.56 1.91
C ALA A 97 26.79 9.23 0.43
N LYS A 98 26.09 8.18 -0.03
CA LYS A 98 26.11 7.76 -1.44
C LYS A 98 24.68 7.65 -1.96
N GLU A 99 24.39 8.34 -3.06
CA GLU A 99 23.13 8.22 -3.78
C GLU A 99 23.26 7.29 -4.98
N GLN A 100 22.25 6.46 -5.18
CA GLN A 100 22.17 5.59 -6.33
C GLN A 100 20.71 5.40 -6.77
N GLU A 101 20.53 5.37 -8.10
CA GLU A 101 19.25 5.00 -8.69
C GLU A 101 19.14 3.48 -8.77
N VAL A 102 18.07 2.94 -8.19
CA VAL A 102 17.81 1.49 -8.10
C VAL A 102 16.53 1.16 -8.86
N TYR A 103 16.58 0.12 -9.69
CA TYR A 103 15.40 -0.43 -10.35
C TYR A 103 14.56 -1.22 -9.34
N MET A 104 13.30 -0.83 -9.19
CA MET A 104 12.38 -1.44 -8.22
C MET A 104 11.43 -2.46 -8.87
N GLY A 105 11.19 -2.34 -10.17
CA GLY A 105 10.27 -3.22 -10.89
C GLY A 105 9.54 -2.49 -12.02
N GLU A 106 8.56 -3.15 -12.59
CA GLU A 106 7.70 -2.60 -13.62
C GLU A 106 6.30 -2.30 -13.09
N VAL A 107 5.78 -1.15 -13.46
CA VAL A 107 4.42 -0.71 -13.13
C VAL A 107 3.58 -0.75 -14.39
N PRO A 108 2.45 -1.47 -14.41
CA PRO A 108 1.52 -1.45 -15.54
C PRO A 108 1.02 -0.03 -15.79
N MET A 109 1.05 0.39 -17.04
CA MET A 109 0.61 1.72 -17.45
C MET A 109 -0.83 1.70 -17.95
N MET A 110 -1.59 2.70 -17.53
CA MET A 110 -2.95 2.90 -18.01
C MET A 110 -2.94 3.58 -19.37
N THR A 111 -3.74 3.06 -20.30
CA THR A 111 -3.95 3.68 -21.61
C THR A 111 -4.86 4.91 -21.51
N ASN A 112 -4.91 5.71 -22.56
CA ASN A 112 -5.81 6.87 -22.64
C ASN A 112 -7.29 6.51 -22.48
N SER A 113 -7.66 5.28 -22.86
CA SER A 113 -9.02 4.74 -22.69
C SER A 113 -9.33 4.24 -21.28
N GLY A 114 -8.34 4.26 -20.35
CA GLY A 114 -8.51 3.79 -18.97
C GLY A 114 -8.39 2.28 -18.80
N THR A 115 -7.78 1.61 -19.79
CA THR A 115 -7.53 0.17 -19.79
C THR A 115 -6.07 -0.14 -19.45
N PHE A 116 -5.79 -1.37 -19.03
CA PHE A 116 -4.44 -1.93 -18.89
C PHE A 116 -4.25 -3.03 -19.93
N ILE A 117 -3.03 -3.17 -20.44
CA ILE A 117 -2.68 -4.26 -21.33
C ILE A 117 -1.77 -5.21 -20.58
N THR A 118 -2.25 -6.42 -20.36
CA THR A 118 -1.53 -7.47 -19.67
C THR A 118 -1.43 -8.69 -20.56
N ASN A 119 -0.21 -9.09 -20.94
CA ASN A 119 0.04 -10.19 -21.86
C ASN A 119 -0.74 -10.06 -23.19
N GLY A 120 -0.81 -8.84 -23.73
CA GLY A 120 -1.52 -8.53 -24.97
C GLY A 120 -3.04 -8.41 -24.84
N VAL A 121 -3.62 -8.63 -23.66
CA VAL A 121 -5.07 -8.55 -23.44
C VAL A 121 -5.42 -7.25 -22.75
N GLN A 122 -6.39 -6.53 -23.29
CA GLN A 122 -6.96 -5.34 -22.67
C GLN A 122 -7.81 -5.73 -21.44
N ARG A 123 -7.53 -5.09 -20.32
CA ARG A 123 -8.24 -5.30 -19.05
C ARG A 123 -8.66 -3.99 -18.43
N VAL A 124 -9.75 -3.99 -17.71
CA VAL A 124 -10.26 -2.85 -16.93
C VAL A 124 -10.35 -3.24 -15.48
N VAL A 125 -9.93 -2.34 -14.61
CA VAL A 125 -10.15 -2.51 -13.17
C VAL A 125 -11.60 -2.15 -12.85
N VAL A 126 -12.34 -3.12 -12.33
CA VAL A 126 -13.73 -2.94 -11.92
C VAL A 126 -13.78 -2.65 -10.43
N ASN A 127 -14.44 -1.56 -10.05
CA ASN A 127 -14.66 -1.23 -8.66
C ASN A 127 -15.57 -2.26 -7.99
N GLN A 128 -15.15 -2.75 -6.83
CA GLN A 128 -15.94 -3.68 -6.02
C GLN A 128 -16.45 -2.95 -4.78
N MET A 129 -17.72 -3.20 -4.45
CA MET A 129 -18.30 -2.72 -3.21
C MET A 129 -17.97 -3.70 -2.10
N HIS A 130 -17.42 -3.18 -1.00
CA HIS A 130 -17.16 -3.95 0.22
C HIS A 130 -17.65 -3.16 1.43
N ARG A 131 -17.79 -3.85 2.56
CA ARG A 131 -18.13 -3.18 3.82
C ARG A 131 -17.01 -2.22 4.21
N SER A 132 -17.35 -1.00 4.62
CA SER A 132 -16.35 -0.01 5.02
C SER A 132 -15.53 -0.49 6.23
N PRO A 133 -14.26 -0.15 6.31
CA PRO A 133 -13.47 -0.36 7.52
C PRO A 133 -14.12 0.33 8.72
N GLY A 134 -14.05 -0.31 9.89
CA GLY A 134 -14.63 0.22 11.12
C GLY A 134 -14.97 -0.86 12.13
N VAL A 135 -15.61 -0.46 13.20
CA VAL A 135 -16.08 -1.34 14.27
C VAL A 135 -17.61 -1.40 14.21
N PHE A 136 -18.16 -2.59 14.15
CA PHE A 136 -19.59 -2.83 14.03
C PHE A 136 -20.06 -3.67 15.22
N PHE A 137 -21.08 -3.16 15.91
CA PHE A 137 -21.72 -3.86 17.01
C PHE A 137 -23.08 -4.37 16.54
N ASP A 138 -23.38 -5.61 16.88
CA ASP A 138 -24.64 -6.25 16.53
C ASP A 138 -25.08 -7.20 17.64
N HIS A 139 -26.28 -7.77 17.53
CA HIS A 139 -26.81 -8.79 18.43
C HIS A 139 -27.75 -9.73 17.69
N ASP A 140 -27.91 -10.94 18.19
CA ASP A 140 -28.71 -12.02 17.60
C ASP A 140 -30.24 -11.86 17.74
N LYS A 141 -30.71 -10.79 18.37
CA LYS A 141 -32.11 -10.52 18.70
C LYS A 141 -32.77 -11.61 19.56
N GLY A 142 -31.96 -12.35 20.33
CA GLY A 142 -32.43 -13.42 21.19
C GLY A 142 -32.93 -14.68 20.44
N LYS A 143 -32.52 -14.85 19.17
CA LYS A 143 -32.97 -16.00 18.35
C LYS A 143 -32.10 -17.23 18.48
N SER A 144 -30.83 -17.05 18.88
CA SER A 144 -29.83 -18.15 18.93
C SER A 144 -30.03 -19.06 20.13
N HIS A 145 -30.73 -18.65 21.18
CA HIS A 145 -30.92 -19.45 22.37
C HIS A 145 -32.36 -19.40 22.91
N ALA A 146 -32.84 -20.54 23.42
CA ALA A 146 -34.21 -20.69 23.91
C ALA A 146 -34.55 -19.76 25.09
N SER A 147 -33.56 -19.25 25.85
CA SER A 147 -33.78 -18.30 26.96
C SER A 147 -34.12 -16.88 26.50
N GLY A 148 -34.02 -16.56 25.20
CA GLY A 148 -34.23 -15.21 24.67
C GLY A 148 -33.15 -14.20 25.06
N LYS A 149 -32.01 -14.66 25.66
CA LYS A 149 -30.88 -13.78 26.01
C LYS A 149 -30.27 -13.18 24.75
N LEU A 150 -30.04 -11.88 24.77
CA LEU A 150 -29.34 -11.18 23.70
C LEU A 150 -27.85 -11.52 23.73
N LEU A 151 -27.34 -12.08 22.65
CA LEU A 151 -25.92 -12.32 22.47
C LEU A 151 -25.33 -11.21 21.61
N PHE A 152 -24.42 -10.46 22.21
CA PHE A 152 -23.78 -9.32 21.54
C PHE A 152 -22.52 -9.81 20.81
N ASN A 153 -22.29 -9.21 19.65
CA ASN A 153 -21.07 -9.41 18.89
C ASN A 153 -20.46 -8.07 18.45
N CYS A 154 -19.17 -8.08 18.21
CA CYS A 154 -18.46 -6.94 17.70
C CYS A 154 -17.51 -7.41 16.60
N ARG A 155 -17.60 -6.78 15.44
CA ARG A 155 -16.74 -7.05 14.30
C ARG A 155 -15.86 -5.86 14.00
N VAL A 156 -14.54 -6.09 14.01
CA VAL A 156 -13.54 -5.11 13.63
C VAL A 156 -13.09 -5.41 12.21
N ILE A 157 -13.37 -4.49 11.29
CA ILE A 157 -12.97 -4.57 9.89
C ILE A 157 -11.84 -3.57 9.68
N PRO A 158 -10.57 -4.03 9.45
CA PRO A 158 -9.46 -3.15 9.15
C PRO A 158 -9.52 -2.67 7.70
N ASN A 159 -8.80 -1.60 7.39
CA ASN A 159 -8.63 -1.15 6.02
C ASN A 159 -7.88 -2.19 5.16
N ARG A 160 -6.96 -2.94 5.78
CA ARG A 160 -6.21 -4.03 5.16
C ARG A 160 -5.88 -5.10 6.21
N GLY A 161 -6.19 -6.35 5.91
CA GLY A 161 -5.92 -7.49 6.79
C GLY A 161 -7.16 -8.30 7.12
N SER A 162 -7.01 -9.25 8.04
CA SER A 162 -8.07 -10.15 8.48
C SER A 162 -9.07 -9.45 9.38
N TRP A 163 -10.31 -9.88 9.32
CA TRP A 163 -11.36 -9.39 10.22
C TRP A 163 -11.23 -10.06 11.58
N LEU A 164 -11.59 -9.32 12.63
CA LEU A 164 -11.58 -9.79 14.00
C LEU A 164 -13.00 -9.72 14.55
N ASP A 165 -13.53 -10.87 14.94
CA ASP A 165 -14.85 -11.00 15.52
C ASP A 165 -14.76 -11.35 17.01
N PHE A 166 -15.52 -10.61 17.81
CA PHE A 166 -15.73 -10.85 19.22
C PHE A 166 -17.20 -11.26 19.42
N GLU A 167 -17.44 -12.40 20.07
CA GLU A 167 -18.78 -12.92 20.30
C GLU A 167 -18.96 -13.33 21.77
N PHE A 168 -20.08 -12.92 22.36
CA PHE A 168 -20.44 -13.39 23.70
C PHE A 168 -21.33 -14.63 23.62
N ASP A 169 -20.98 -15.62 24.42
CA ASP A 169 -21.82 -16.81 24.63
C ASP A 169 -22.91 -16.57 25.70
N VAL A 170 -23.84 -17.48 25.81
CA VAL A 170 -24.92 -17.48 26.82
C VAL A 170 -24.38 -17.42 28.24
N LYS A 171 -23.17 -17.94 28.49
CA LYS A 171 -22.46 -17.93 29.78
C LYS A 171 -21.65 -16.67 30.03
N ASP A 172 -21.78 -15.65 29.18
CA ASP A 172 -20.99 -14.40 29.20
C ASP A 172 -19.49 -14.62 28.96
N LEU A 173 -19.13 -15.72 28.31
CA LEU A 173 -17.77 -15.96 27.85
C LEU A 173 -17.55 -15.27 26.53
N LEU A 174 -16.38 -14.61 26.41
CA LEU A 174 -15.96 -13.93 25.20
C LEU A 174 -15.16 -14.85 24.30
N TYR A 175 -15.62 -15.04 23.07
CA TYR A 175 -14.92 -15.75 22.02
C TYR A 175 -14.31 -14.75 21.04
N LEU A 176 -13.09 -15.06 20.60
CA LEU A 176 -12.34 -14.31 19.61
C LEU A 176 -12.14 -15.16 18.37
N SER A 177 -12.56 -14.67 17.22
CA SER A 177 -12.40 -15.34 15.93
C SER A 177 -11.67 -14.42 14.95
N LEU A 178 -10.76 -15.00 14.17
CA LEU A 178 -10.01 -14.31 13.14
C LEU A 178 -10.46 -14.83 11.78
N ILE A 179 -11.09 -13.98 10.97
CA ILE A 179 -11.63 -14.35 9.68
C ILE A 179 -10.67 -13.91 8.59
N HIS A 180 -10.10 -14.86 7.87
CA HIS A 180 -9.34 -14.62 6.64
C HIS A 180 -10.31 -14.53 5.45
N ILE A 181 -10.23 -13.41 4.74
CA ILE A 181 -10.95 -13.20 3.49
C ILE A 181 -9.97 -13.34 2.33
#